data_12500d79db9fb864b37e6a3fc5c3d070
#
_entry.id   12500d79db9fb864b37e6a3fc5c3d070
#
_cell.length_a   1.000
_cell.length_b   1.000
_cell.length_c   1.000
_cell.angle_alpha   90.00
_cell.angle_beta   90.00
_cell.angle_gamma   90.00
#
_symmetry.space_group_name_H-M   'P 1'
#
loop_
_entity.id
_entity.type
_entity.pdbx_description
1 polymer ?
#
loop_
_entity_poly.entity_id
_entity_poly.type
_entity_poly.pdbx_seq_one_letter_code
_entity_poly.pdbx_strand_id
1 'polypeptide(L)'
;MKIHHLNCGCMCPLGGAFYDGFSKGLHAHLVCHCLLIETERDGLVLVDTGFGQGDVREPSRLSGFFRVLNNIQRRESLTARARVEALGFSVADVRHIILTHLDFDHAGGLTDFPHARIHLMQQEIDTAQQRHSWLQRERYRPGQWSATSGWEGYQVQGERWFGFDAVTALNGLPPEILLVPLAGHTPGHAGIAIQQPQGWLLHGGDAWFYRDEMRQPQRHCT
;
A
#
# COMPACT_ATOMS: atom_id res chain seq x y z
N MET A 1 14.08 -4.40 14.50
CA MET A 1 12.68 -4.55 14.06
C MET A 1 12.54 -5.87 13.31
N LYS A 2 11.43 -6.60 13.48
CA LYS A 2 11.09 -7.78 12.71
C LYS A 2 10.04 -7.41 11.67
N ILE A 3 10.22 -7.86 10.44
CA ILE A 3 9.34 -7.54 9.32
C ILE A 3 8.68 -8.82 8.81
N HIS A 4 7.35 -8.80 8.69
CA HIS A 4 6.58 -9.84 8.07
C HIS A 4 6.09 -9.37 6.70
N HIS A 5 6.30 -10.19 5.68
CA HIS A 5 5.75 -9.95 4.34
C HIS A 5 4.38 -10.62 4.25
N LEU A 6 3.35 -9.84 3.93
CA LEU A 6 1.97 -10.27 3.90
C LEU A 6 1.41 -10.17 2.48
N ASN A 7 0.61 -11.17 2.11
CA ASN A 7 -0.30 -11.05 0.97
C ASN A 7 -1.68 -10.63 1.50
N CYS A 8 -2.06 -9.38 1.24
CA CYS A 8 -3.31 -8.78 1.73
C CYS A 8 -4.37 -8.62 0.63
N GLY A 9 -4.29 -9.41 -0.41
CA GLY A 9 -5.25 -9.45 -1.51
C GLY A 9 -4.63 -9.99 -2.79
N CYS A 10 -5.47 -10.45 -3.70
CA CYS A 10 -5.03 -10.91 -5.01
C CYS A 10 -5.90 -10.35 -6.12
N MET A 11 -5.29 -10.06 -7.24
CA MET A 11 -5.92 -9.73 -8.52
C MET A 11 -5.39 -10.66 -9.60
N CYS A 12 -6.26 -11.06 -10.52
CA CYS A 12 -5.91 -11.98 -11.60
C CYS A 12 -6.36 -11.41 -12.97
N PRO A 13 -5.85 -10.25 -13.40
CA PRO A 13 -6.23 -9.65 -14.68
C PRO A 13 -5.89 -10.54 -15.88
N LEU A 14 -6.61 -10.33 -16.99
CA LEU A 14 -6.22 -10.90 -18.29
C LEU A 14 -4.93 -10.24 -18.76
N GLY A 15 -4.00 -11.03 -19.33
CA GLY A 15 -2.72 -10.56 -19.87
C GLY A 15 -1.52 -11.39 -19.40
N GLY A 16 -1.69 -12.25 -18.39
CA GLY A 16 -0.64 -13.18 -17.94
C GLY A 16 0.69 -12.47 -17.67
N ALA A 17 1.76 -12.98 -18.30
CA ALA A 17 3.13 -12.47 -18.12
C ALA A 17 3.34 -11.00 -18.53
N PHE A 18 2.41 -10.36 -19.24
CA PHE A 18 2.50 -8.91 -19.49
C PHE A 18 2.37 -8.09 -18.21
N TYR A 19 1.65 -8.61 -17.21
CA TYR A 19 1.48 -7.94 -15.92
C TYR A 19 2.48 -8.38 -14.85
N ASP A 20 2.75 -9.69 -14.76
CA ASP A 20 3.55 -10.24 -13.65
C ASP A 20 4.91 -10.81 -14.07
N GLY A 21 5.19 -10.83 -15.37
CA GLY A 21 6.48 -11.26 -15.92
C GLY A 21 6.73 -12.78 -15.92
N PHE A 22 5.86 -13.61 -15.31
CA PHE A 22 6.13 -15.04 -15.12
C PHE A 22 4.94 -15.99 -15.38
N SER A 23 3.70 -15.51 -15.36
CA SER A 23 2.52 -16.36 -15.57
C SER A 23 2.52 -17.00 -16.96
N LYS A 24 2.27 -18.31 -17.00
CA LYS A 24 2.20 -19.09 -18.26
C LYS A 24 0.79 -19.14 -18.86
N GLY A 25 -0.23 -18.69 -18.11
CA GLY A 25 -1.63 -18.69 -18.50
C GLY A 25 -2.12 -17.35 -19.03
N LEU A 26 -3.44 -17.27 -19.28
CA LEU A 26 -4.09 -16.03 -19.73
C LEU A 26 -4.23 -14.97 -18.64
N HIS A 27 -4.21 -15.38 -17.38
CA HIS A 27 -4.35 -14.49 -16.23
C HIS A 27 -3.00 -14.29 -15.54
N ALA A 28 -2.74 -13.05 -15.16
CA ALA A 28 -1.66 -12.70 -14.23
C ALA A 28 -2.06 -13.06 -12.79
N HIS A 29 -1.09 -13.05 -11.89
CA HIS A 29 -1.31 -13.21 -10.47
C HIS A 29 -0.59 -12.09 -9.71
N LEU A 30 -1.33 -11.03 -9.42
CA LEU A 30 -0.85 -9.87 -8.66
C LEU A 30 -1.29 -10.02 -7.20
N VAL A 31 -0.42 -9.63 -6.30
CA VAL A 31 -0.67 -9.67 -4.85
C VAL A 31 -0.62 -8.26 -4.28
N CYS A 32 -1.55 -7.91 -3.38
CA CYS A 32 -1.43 -6.70 -2.58
C CYS A 32 -0.40 -6.98 -1.49
N HIS A 33 0.87 -6.65 -1.79
CA HIS A 33 1.98 -6.90 -0.88
C HIS A 33 2.03 -5.84 0.20
N CYS A 34 1.85 -6.25 1.45
CA CYS A 34 1.92 -5.40 2.62
C CYS A 34 3.06 -5.87 3.54
N LEU A 35 3.52 -4.96 4.43
CA LEU A 35 4.47 -5.31 5.47
C LEU A 35 3.82 -5.10 6.84
N LEU A 36 4.09 -6.01 7.79
CA LEU A 36 3.83 -5.77 9.21
C LEU A 36 5.17 -5.71 9.93
N ILE A 37 5.41 -4.60 10.64
CA ILE A 37 6.67 -4.31 11.32
C ILE A 37 6.42 -4.35 12.83
N GLU A 38 7.16 -5.21 13.54
CA GLU A 38 7.21 -5.21 15.00
C GLU A 38 8.24 -4.17 15.44
N THR A 39 7.77 -3.06 16.04
CA THR A 39 8.65 -2.06 16.66
C THR A 39 8.85 -2.39 18.13
N GLU A 40 9.88 -1.83 18.76
CA GLU A 40 10.16 -2.07 20.18
C GLU A 40 9.21 -1.31 21.13
N ARG A 41 8.71 -0.13 20.72
CA ARG A 41 7.99 0.79 21.60
C ARG A 41 6.69 1.34 21.01
N ASP A 42 6.58 1.37 19.68
CA ASP A 42 5.50 2.10 19.00
C ASP A 42 4.36 1.17 18.52
N GLY A 43 4.37 -0.09 18.98
CA GLY A 43 3.40 -1.10 18.60
C GLY A 43 3.69 -1.67 17.20
N LEU A 44 2.66 -2.20 16.56
CA LEU A 44 2.78 -2.72 15.20
C LEU A 44 2.57 -1.59 14.18
N VAL A 45 3.38 -1.61 13.13
CA VAL A 45 3.27 -0.71 11.99
C VAL A 45 2.92 -1.52 10.76
N LEU A 46 1.83 -1.18 10.09
CA LEU A 46 1.42 -1.81 8.84
C LEU A 46 1.80 -0.90 7.66
N VAL A 47 2.43 -1.45 6.64
CA VAL A 47 2.69 -0.75 5.37
C VAL A 47 1.73 -1.29 4.34
N ASP A 48 0.85 -0.42 3.85
CA ASP A 48 -0.34 -0.71 3.05
C ASP A 48 -1.31 -1.70 3.74
N THR A 49 -2.53 -1.79 3.25
CA THR A 49 -3.59 -2.58 3.90
C THR A 49 -4.28 -3.57 2.97
N GLY A 50 -3.96 -3.54 1.68
CA GLY A 50 -4.63 -4.38 0.69
C GLY A 50 -6.14 -4.12 0.62
N PHE A 51 -6.90 -5.17 0.34
CA PHE A 51 -8.36 -5.15 0.43
C PHE A 51 -8.82 -5.35 1.87
N GLY A 52 -9.79 -4.53 2.31
CA GLY A 52 -10.39 -4.65 3.63
C GLY A 52 -11.51 -5.69 3.71
N GLN A 53 -11.91 -6.04 4.94
CA GLN A 53 -13.08 -6.90 5.17
C GLN A 53 -14.35 -6.29 4.55
N GLY A 54 -14.49 -4.95 4.61
CA GLY A 54 -15.60 -4.24 3.98
C GLY A 54 -15.64 -4.47 2.47
N ASP A 55 -14.50 -4.44 1.78
CA ASP A 55 -14.43 -4.63 0.33
C ASP A 55 -14.76 -6.08 -0.09
N VAL A 56 -14.37 -7.04 0.75
CA VAL A 56 -14.67 -8.46 0.52
C VAL A 56 -16.15 -8.75 0.68
N ARG A 57 -16.77 -8.20 1.73
CA ARG A 57 -18.17 -8.43 2.07
C ARG A 57 -19.13 -7.62 1.22
N GLU A 58 -18.76 -6.39 0.88
CA GLU A 58 -19.57 -5.45 0.11
C GLU A 58 -18.83 -4.98 -1.17
N PRO A 59 -18.95 -5.74 -2.27
CA PRO A 59 -18.23 -5.43 -3.52
C PRO A 59 -18.56 -4.08 -4.14
N SER A 60 -19.70 -3.46 -3.79
CA SER A 60 -20.10 -2.12 -4.25
C SER A 60 -19.16 -1.02 -3.77
N ARG A 61 -18.38 -1.25 -2.71
CA ARG A 61 -17.33 -0.34 -2.24
C ARG A 61 -16.21 -0.16 -3.26
N LEU A 62 -15.94 -1.19 -4.06
CA LEU A 62 -14.96 -1.16 -5.15
C LEU A 62 -15.60 -0.71 -6.45
N SER A 63 -14.80 -0.12 -7.32
CA SER A 63 -15.20 0.20 -8.67
C SER A 63 -15.65 -1.04 -9.44
N GLY A 64 -16.82 -0.99 -10.09
CA GLY A 64 -17.30 -2.07 -10.97
C GLY A 64 -16.35 -2.30 -12.13
N PHE A 65 -15.78 -1.22 -12.69
CA PHE A 65 -14.81 -1.25 -13.75
C PHE A 65 -13.54 -2.01 -13.32
N PHE A 66 -12.91 -1.60 -12.21
CA PHE A 66 -11.68 -2.26 -11.72
C PHE A 66 -11.90 -3.68 -11.19
N ARG A 67 -13.07 -3.99 -10.62
CA ARG A 67 -13.40 -5.36 -10.22
C ARG A 67 -13.34 -6.35 -11.38
N VAL A 68 -13.88 -5.93 -12.53
CA VAL A 68 -13.88 -6.77 -13.75
C VAL A 68 -12.49 -6.77 -14.39
N LEU A 69 -11.89 -5.59 -14.59
CA LEU A 69 -10.58 -5.45 -15.25
C LEU A 69 -9.50 -6.24 -14.52
N ASN A 70 -9.43 -6.09 -13.21
CA ASN A 70 -8.40 -6.72 -12.38
C ASN A 70 -8.80 -8.11 -11.86
N ASN A 71 -10.01 -8.58 -12.14
CA ASN A 71 -10.50 -9.88 -11.66
C ASN A 71 -10.17 -10.08 -10.16
N ILE A 72 -10.66 -9.14 -9.32
CA ILE A 72 -10.34 -9.07 -7.90
C ILE A 72 -10.84 -10.31 -7.16
N GLN A 73 -9.94 -11.00 -6.47
CA GLN A 73 -10.18 -12.20 -5.70
C GLN A 73 -10.56 -11.84 -4.26
N ARG A 74 -11.86 -11.81 -3.95
CA ARG A 74 -12.38 -11.44 -2.63
C ARG A 74 -12.29 -12.58 -1.64
N ARG A 75 -11.19 -12.63 -0.90
CA ARG A 75 -10.91 -13.67 0.11
C ARG A 75 -10.67 -13.01 1.47
N GLU A 76 -11.56 -13.22 2.43
CA GLU A 76 -11.45 -12.63 3.77
C GLU A 76 -10.15 -13.03 4.49
N SER A 77 -9.70 -14.27 4.29
CA SER A 77 -8.44 -14.76 4.85
C SER A 77 -7.18 -14.06 4.32
N LEU A 78 -7.31 -13.27 3.25
CA LEU A 78 -6.21 -12.47 2.70
C LEU A 78 -6.28 -11.00 3.14
N THR A 79 -7.28 -10.56 3.91
CA THR A 79 -7.29 -9.19 4.43
C THR A 79 -6.13 -8.96 5.39
N ALA A 80 -5.59 -7.72 5.46
CA ALA A 80 -4.53 -7.39 6.41
C ALA A 80 -4.92 -7.74 7.85
N ARG A 81 -6.17 -7.49 8.23
CA ARG A 81 -6.73 -7.89 9.52
C ARG A 81 -6.57 -9.38 9.79
N ALA A 82 -7.03 -10.22 8.87
CA ALA A 82 -6.92 -11.68 9.03
C ALA A 82 -5.47 -12.15 9.10
N ARG A 83 -4.56 -11.47 8.37
CA ARG A 83 -3.12 -11.78 8.40
C ARG A 83 -2.47 -11.39 9.73
N VAL A 84 -2.82 -10.25 10.31
CA VAL A 84 -2.37 -9.81 11.63
C VAL A 84 -2.82 -10.80 12.70
N GLU A 85 -4.12 -11.17 12.70
CA GLU A 85 -4.70 -12.14 13.63
C GLU A 85 -4.06 -13.54 13.47
N ALA A 86 -3.78 -13.98 12.25
CA ALA A 86 -3.12 -15.28 11.99
C ALA A 86 -1.66 -15.33 12.50
N LEU A 87 -1.00 -14.19 12.67
CA LEU A 87 0.32 -14.09 13.31
C LEU A 87 0.23 -14.06 14.85
N GLY A 88 -0.98 -14.09 15.42
CA GLY A 88 -1.21 -14.08 16.86
C GLY A 88 -1.28 -12.69 17.49
N PHE A 89 -1.35 -11.63 16.68
CA PHE A 89 -1.46 -10.26 17.16
C PHE A 89 -2.92 -9.81 17.22
N SER A 90 -3.20 -8.83 18.09
CA SER A 90 -4.47 -8.11 18.07
C SER A 90 -4.47 -7.02 17.00
N VAL A 91 -5.60 -6.81 16.36
CA VAL A 91 -5.81 -5.67 15.45
C VAL A 91 -5.55 -4.33 16.17
N ALA A 92 -5.84 -4.26 17.48
CA ALA A 92 -5.60 -3.08 18.29
C ALA A 92 -4.10 -2.77 18.53
N ASP A 93 -3.21 -3.76 18.29
CA ASP A 93 -1.77 -3.56 18.40
C ASP A 93 -1.20 -2.81 17.19
N VAL A 94 -1.94 -2.75 16.07
CA VAL A 94 -1.58 -1.94 14.91
C VAL A 94 -1.89 -0.48 15.23
N ARG A 95 -0.86 0.26 15.60
CA ARG A 95 -0.97 1.67 16.00
C ARG A 95 -0.70 2.65 14.88
N HIS A 96 0.03 2.20 13.86
CA HIS A 96 0.40 3.03 12.72
C HIS A 96 0.19 2.27 11.41
N ILE A 97 -0.30 2.98 10.41
CA ILE A 97 -0.39 2.52 9.03
C ILE A 97 0.36 3.52 8.17
N ILE A 98 1.29 3.06 7.35
CA ILE A 98 1.98 3.89 6.37
C ILE A 98 1.47 3.46 5.00
N LEU A 99 0.86 4.38 4.26
CA LEU A 99 0.38 4.10 2.91
C LEU A 99 1.39 4.56 1.86
N THR A 100 1.64 3.71 0.87
CA THR A 100 2.36 4.12 -0.33
C THR A 100 1.54 5.10 -1.14
N HIS A 101 0.24 4.84 -1.28
CA HIS A 101 -0.76 5.67 -1.96
C HIS A 101 -2.20 5.21 -1.61
N LEU A 102 -3.22 5.86 -2.19
CA LEU A 102 -4.63 5.64 -1.83
C LEU A 102 -5.43 4.83 -2.87
N ASP A 103 -4.78 4.03 -3.68
CA ASP A 103 -5.49 3.11 -4.57
C ASP A 103 -6.28 2.06 -3.77
N PHE A 104 -7.34 1.58 -4.39
CA PHE A 104 -8.33 0.72 -3.74
C PHE A 104 -7.75 -0.60 -3.20
N ASP A 105 -6.63 -1.05 -3.73
CA ASP A 105 -5.92 -2.29 -3.36
C ASP A 105 -4.76 -2.06 -2.39
N HIS A 106 -4.55 -0.80 -1.97
CA HIS A 106 -3.60 -0.40 -0.91
C HIS A 106 -4.31 0.15 0.34
N ALA A 107 -5.41 0.89 0.15
CA ALA A 107 -6.13 1.58 1.23
C ALA A 107 -7.38 0.83 1.73
N GLY A 108 -7.73 -0.31 1.12
CA GLY A 108 -9.01 -1.00 1.37
C GLY A 108 -9.23 -1.43 2.81
N GLY A 109 -8.17 -1.83 3.51
CA GLY A 109 -8.22 -2.29 4.89
C GLY A 109 -8.18 -1.21 5.96
N LEU A 110 -8.10 0.08 5.62
CA LEU A 110 -7.99 1.15 6.62
C LEU A 110 -9.09 1.11 7.68
N THR A 111 -10.34 0.83 7.28
CA THR A 111 -11.48 0.75 8.21
C THR A 111 -11.42 -0.45 9.15
N ASP A 112 -10.57 -1.43 8.89
CA ASP A 112 -10.36 -2.59 9.76
C ASP A 112 -9.47 -2.23 10.98
N PHE A 113 -8.79 -1.06 10.95
CA PHE A 113 -7.86 -0.57 11.98
C PHE A 113 -8.23 0.84 12.47
N PRO A 114 -9.40 1.02 13.11
CA PRO A 114 -9.96 2.35 13.38
C PRO A 114 -9.15 3.22 14.34
N HIS A 115 -8.21 2.63 15.08
CA HIS A 115 -7.38 3.34 16.05
C HIS A 115 -5.97 3.65 15.54
N ALA A 116 -5.61 3.17 14.34
CA ALA A 116 -4.30 3.40 13.78
C ALA A 116 -4.15 4.84 13.28
N ARG A 117 -2.98 5.43 13.49
CA ARG A 117 -2.56 6.68 12.87
C ARG A 117 -2.12 6.39 11.44
N ILE A 118 -2.57 7.19 10.48
CA ILE A 118 -2.35 6.95 9.05
C ILE A 118 -1.36 7.96 8.52
N HIS A 119 -0.23 7.49 7.99
CA HIS A 119 0.85 8.30 7.45
C HIS A 119 0.93 8.15 5.94
N LEU A 120 0.96 9.27 5.20
CA LEU A 120 1.16 9.28 3.75
C LEU A 120 1.55 10.68 3.27
N MET A 121 1.88 10.81 2.00
CA MET A 121 2.16 12.11 1.39
C MET A 121 0.90 12.99 1.36
N GLN A 122 1.02 14.26 1.73
CA GLN A 122 -0.10 15.22 1.69
C GLN A 122 -0.67 15.36 0.29
N GLN A 123 0.18 15.34 -0.73
CA GLN A 123 -0.26 15.40 -2.13
C GLN A 123 -1.19 14.25 -2.51
N GLU A 124 -1.01 13.07 -1.92
CA GLU A 124 -1.89 11.92 -2.16
C GLU A 124 -3.28 12.16 -1.54
N ILE A 125 -3.31 12.69 -0.31
CA ILE A 125 -4.57 13.06 0.36
C ILE A 125 -5.33 14.08 -0.51
N ASP A 126 -4.65 15.15 -0.93
CA ASP A 126 -5.26 16.22 -1.72
C ASP A 126 -5.81 15.70 -3.06
N THR A 127 -5.03 14.86 -3.74
CA THR A 127 -5.43 14.24 -5.01
C THR A 127 -6.65 13.34 -4.84
N ALA A 128 -6.65 12.50 -3.80
CA ALA A 128 -7.74 11.57 -3.52
C ALA A 128 -9.03 12.28 -3.07
N GLN A 129 -8.93 13.42 -2.39
CA GLN A 129 -10.09 14.23 -2.03
C GLN A 129 -10.69 14.95 -3.24
N GLN A 130 -9.87 15.46 -4.14
CA GLN A 130 -10.29 16.22 -5.32
C GLN A 130 -10.90 15.33 -6.41
N ARG A 131 -10.27 14.22 -6.75
CA ARG A 131 -10.71 13.22 -7.74
C ARG A 131 -11.30 13.85 -9.01
N HIS A 132 -10.51 14.73 -9.66
CA HIS A 132 -10.99 15.55 -10.79
C HIS A 132 -11.39 14.73 -12.01
N SER A 133 -10.63 13.68 -12.35
CA SER A 133 -10.91 12.86 -13.52
C SER A 133 -11.82 11.67 -13.20
N TRP A 134 -12.44 11.10 -14.24
CA TRP A 134 -13.21 9.87 -14.13
C TRP A 134 -12.34 8.74 -13.56
N LEU A 135 -11.13 8.57 -14.10
CA LEU A 135 -10.21 7.52 -13.64
C LEU A 135 -9.86 7.66 -12.14
N GLN A 136 -9.60 8.89 -11.68
CA GLN A 136 -9.38 9.14 -10.25
C GLN A 136 -10.59 8.78 -9.39
N ARG A 137 -11.82 9.01 -9.86
CA ARG A 137 -13.04 8.61 -9.15
C ARG A 137 -13.22 7.11 -9.05
N GLU A 138 -12.79 6.37 -10.07
CA GLU A 138 -12.80 4.90 -10.04
C GLU A 138 -11.69 4.33 -9.16
N ARG A 139 -10.52 4.96 -9.14
CA ARG A 139 -9.31 4.60 -8.40
C ARG A 139 -9.46 4.84 -6.89
N TYR A 140 -9.71 6.09 -6.53
CA TYR A 140 -9.84 6.53 -5.14
C TYR A 140 -11.27 6.31 -4.64
N ARG A 141 -11.44 5.43 -3.67
CA ARG A 141 -12.75 4.99 -3.17
C ARG A 141 -13.01 5.52 -1.76
N PRO A 142 -13.72 6.68 -1.59
CA PRO A 142 -13.95 7.28 -0.27
C PRO A 142 -14.56 6.33 0.76
N GLY A 143 -15.36 5.36 0.33
CA GLY A 143 -15.92 4.34 1.22
C GLY A 143 -14.86 3.51 1.97
N GLN A 144 -13.60 3.50 1.51
CA GLN A 144 -12.51 2.79 2.16
C GLN A 144 -11.84 3.62 3.27
N TRP A 145 -11.91 4.97 3.19
CA TRP A 145 -11.12 5.83 4.07
C TRP A 145 -11.83 7.04 4.66
N SER A 146 -13.03 7.43 4.18
CA SER A 146 -13.73 8.62 4.69
C SER A 146 -14.17 8.52 6.16
N ALA A 147 -14.33 7.31 6.68
CA ALA A 147 -14.69 7.06 8.08
C ALA A 147 -13.46 6.93 9.00
N THR A 148 -12.25 7.04 8.48
CA THR A 148 -11.02 6.95 9.26
C THR A 148 -10.58 8.33 9.78
N SER A 149 -9.82 8.34 10.88
CA SER A 149 -9.26 9.54 11.51
C SER A 149 -7.76 9.34 11.74
N GLY A 150 -7.09 10.36 12.26
CA GLY A 150 -5.67 10.26 12.61
C GLY A 150 -4.73 10.33 11.40
N TRP A 151 -5.11 11.07 10.37
CA TRP A 151 -4.31 11.29 9.17
C TRP A 151 -3.14 12.23 9.45
N GLU A 152 -1.94 11.82 9.06
CA GLU A 152 -0.72 12.63 9.03
C GLU A 152 -0.19 12.73 7.61
N GLY A 153 -0.37 13.91 7.01
CA GLY A 153 0.14 14.22 5.67
C GLY A 153 1.55 14.80 5.71
N TYR A 154 2.44 14.25 4.89
CA TYR A 154 3.83 14.69 4.78
C TYR A 154 4.04 15.46 3.49
N GLN A 155 4.71 16.63 3.60
CA GLN A 155 5.11 17.42 2.45
C GLN A 155 6.39 16.85 1.83
N VAL A 156 6.65 17.19 0.56
CA VAL A 156 7.91 16.87 -0.12
C VAL A 156 9.00 17.75 0.51
N GLN A 157 9.48 17.36 1.67
CA GLN A 157 10.53 18.05 2.46
C GLN A 157 11.34 16.98 3.17
N GLY A 158 12.64 17.14 3.20
CA GLY A 158 13.52 16.20 3.89
C GLY A 158 14.93 16.24 3.32
N GLU A 159 15.67 15.21 3.63
CA GLU A 159 17.07 15.09 3.26
C GLU A 159 17.25 14.25 2.00
N ARG A 160 18.41 14.39 1.40
CA ARG A 160 18.82 13.51 0.30
C ARG A 160 19.32 12.19 0.85
N TRP A 161 18.77 11.08 0.33
CA TRP A 161 19.08 9.73 0.80
C TRP A 161 19.25 8.77 -0.39
N PHE A 162 20.44 8.18 -0.55
CA PHE A 162 20.79 7.25 -1.66
C PHE A 162 20.34 7.70 -3.07
N GLY A 163 20.33 9.00 -3.31
CA GLY A 163 19.93 9.57 -4.60
C GLY A 163 18.44 9.96 -4.68
N PHE A 164 17.63 9.59 -3.69
CA PHE A 164 16.26 10.10 -3.53
C PHE A 164 16.30 11.44 -2.81
N ASP A 165 15.46 12.37 -3.24
CA ASP A 165 15.30 13.67 -2.61
C ASP A 165 14.10 13.70 -1.65
N ALA A 166 14.14 14.61 -0.66
CA ALA A 166 13.04 14.87 0.27
C ALA A 166 12.58 13.66 1.10
N VAL A 167 13.47 12.74 1.44
CA VAL A 167 13.18 11.61 2.31
C VAL A 167 13.00 12.09 3.74
N THR A 168 11.92 11.66 4.41
CA THR A 168 11.56 12.16 5.73
C THR A 168 11.27 11.06 6.75
N ALA A 169 11.60 11.31 8.02
CA ALA A 169 11.17 10.47 9.13
C ALA A 169 9.68 10.70 9.44
N LEU A 170 9.05 9.68 10.02
CA LEU A 170 7.62 9.69 10.31
C LEU A 170 7.38 10.01 11.79
N ASN A 171 6.41 10.87 12.08
CA ASN A 171 6.08 11.29 13.44
C ASN A 171 5.59 10.12 14.31
N GLY A 172 6.23 9.93 15.48
CA GLY A 172 5.87 8.86 16.40
C GLY A 172 6.29 7.45 15.95
N LEU A 173 7.19 7.38 14.99
CA LEU A 173 7.82 6.15 14.52
C LEU A 173 9.34 6.19 14.68
N PRO A 174 10.01 5.03 14.75
CA PRO A 174 11.46 4.98 14.83
C PRO A 174 12.12 5.66 13.61
N PRO A 175 13.27 6.34 13.79
CA PRO A 175 13.98 7.01 12.70
C PRO A 175 14.50 6.05 11.64
N GLU A 176 14.46 4.76 11.90
CA GLU A 176 14.79 3.68 10.97
C GLU A 176 13.69 3.41 9.94
N ILE A 177 12.52 4.09 10.05
CA ILE A 177 11.43 4.00 9.08
C ILE A 177 11.28 5.35 8.41
N LEU A 178 11.50 5.39 7.09
CA LEU A 178 11.50 6.62 6.31
C LEU A 178 10.46 6.57 5.20
N LEU A 179 9.83 7.71 4.94
CA LEU A 179 8.96 7.92 3.78
C LEU A 179 9.78 8.50 2.63
N VAL A 180 9.77 7.81 1.49
CA VAL A 180 10.54 8.14 0.29
C VAL A 180 9.60 8.57 -0.81
N PRO A 181 9.55 9.86 -1.21
CA PRO A 181 8.71 10.29 -2.31
C PRO A 181 9.07 9.58 -3.63
N LEU A 182 8.10 8.94 -4.26
CA LEU A 182 8.22 8.21 -5.53
C LEU A 182 7.06 8.58 -6.47
N ALA A 183 6.81 9.88 -6.64
CA ALA A 183 5.73 10.36 -7.48
C ALA A 183 5.83 9.81 -8.92
N GLY A 184 4.73 9.31 -9.45
CA GLY A 184 4.68 8.70 -10.79
C GLY A 184 3.39 7.92 -10.98
N HIS A 185 3.25 6.76 -10.36
CA HIS A 185 2.04 5.93 -10.37
C HIS A 185 0.81 6.72 -9.89
N THR A 186 0.98 7.43 -8.76
CA THR A 186 0.11 8.54 -8.37
C THR A 186 0.93 9.80 -8.09
N PRO A 187 0.32 10.99 -8.05
CA PRO A 187 1.04 12.23 -7.75
C PRO A 187 1.71 12.25 -6.38
N GLY A 188 1.12 11.59 -5.40
CA GLY A 188 1.64 11.52 -4.03
C GLY A 188 2.18 10.15 -3.64
N HIS A 189 2.48 9.28 -4.61
CA HIS A 189 3.03 7.95 -4.34
C HIS A 189 4.37 8.04 -3.61
N ALA A 190 4.58 7.14 -2.65
CA ALA A 190 5.80 7.04 -1.86
C ALA A 190 6.22 5.58 -1.64
N GLY A 191 7.52 5.37 -1.46
CA GLY A 191 8.05 4.13 -0.93
C GLY A 191 8.34 4.26 0.56
N ILE A 192 8.52 3.13 1.23
CA ILE A 192 8.87 3.07 2.64
C ILE A 192 10.22 2.36 2.79
N ALA A 193 11.22 3.09 3.31
CA ALA A 193 12.53 2.53 3.60
C ALA A 193 12.61 2.13 5.07
N ILE A 194 13.11 0.92 5.33
CA ILE A 194 13.19 0.34 6.67
C ILE A 194 14.62 -0.15 6.89
N GLN A 195 15.29 0.39 7.90
CA GLN A 195 16.65 -0.01 8.24
C GLN A 195 16.65 -1.39 8.90
N GLN A 196 17.48 -2.27 8.39
CA GLN A 196 17.71 -3.62 8.90
C GLN A 196 19.21 -3.81 9.21
N PRO A 197 19.61 -4.80 10.01
CA PRO A 197 21.03 -5.05 10.29
C PRO A 197 21.88 -5.26 9.03
N GLN A 198 21.28 -5.78 7.94
CA GLN A 198 21.96 -6.07 6.69
C GLN A 198 21.94 -4.90 5.69
N GLY A 199 21.28 -3.78 6.01
CA GLY A 199 21.08 -2.64 5.14
C GLY A 199 19.63 -2.16 5.10
N TRP A 200 19.25 -1.46 4.04
CA TRP A 200 17.91 -0.93 3.90
C TRP A 200 17.02 -1.83 3.06
N LEU A 201 15.80 -2.07 3.54
CA LEU A 201 14.70 -2.60 2.75
C LEU A 201 13.90 -1.41 2.22
N LEU A 202 13.66 -1.33 0.91
CA LEU A 202 12.75 -0.37 0.30
C LEU A 202 11.50 -1.12 -0.19
N HIS A 203 10.35 -0.82 0.43
CA HIS A 203 9.05 -1.20 -0.10
C HIS A 203 8.62 -0.11 -1.08
N GLY A 204 8.61 -0.41 -2.36
CA GLY A 204 8.41 0.56 -3.42
C GLY A 204 6.97 0.81 -3.82
N GLY A 205 5.99 0.14 -3.17
CA GLY A 205 4.60 0.20 -3.64
C GLY A 205 4.49 -0.17 -5.11
N ASP A 206 3.79 0.65 -5.87
CA ASP A 206 3.54 0.47 -7.30
C ASP A 206 4.53 1.23 -8.20
N ALA A 207 5.75 1.48 -7.71
CA ALA A 207 6.81 2.01 -8.55
C ALA A 207 7.27 0.99 -9.61
N TRP A 208 7.04 -0.29 -9.40
CA TRP A 208 7.21 -1.41 -10.34
C TRP A 208 6.35 -2.60 -9.93
N PHE A 209 5.88 -3.39 -10.89
CA PHE A 209 5.01 -4.53 -10.64
C PHE A 209 5.78 -5.84 -10.44
N TYR A 210 6.96 -5.98 -11.04
CA TYR A 210 7.77 -7.19 -10.89
C TYR A 210 9.27 -6.92 -11.01
N ARG A 211 10.05 -7.88 -10.53
CA ARG A 211 11.50 -7.75 -10.31
C ARG A 211 12.31 -7.31 -11.54
N ASP A 212 11.92 -7.77 -12.73
CA ASP A 212 12.73 -7.50 -13.92
C ASP A 212 12.57 -6.06 -14.43
N GLU A 213 11.52 -5.35 -14.05
CA GLU A 213 11.37 -3.92 -14.32
C GLU A 213 12.45 -3.09 -13.64
N MET A 214 12.83 -3.46 -12.41
CA MET A 214 13.95 -2.80 -11.72
C MET A 214 15.30 -2.98 -12.44
N ARG A 215 15.46 -4.09 -13.18
CA ARG A 215 16.68 -4.38 -13.95
C ARG A 215 16.67 -3.77 -15.33
N GLN A 216 15.50 -3.45 -15.86
CA GLN A 216 15.30 -2.92 -17.21
C GLN A 216 14.33 -1.73 -17.15
N PRO A 217 14.79 -0.58 -16.62
CA PRO A 217 13.92 0.59 -16.38
C PRO A 217 13.31 1.21 -17.64
N GLN A 218 13.70 0.73 -18.83
CA GLN A 218 13.08 1.12 -20.11
C GLN A 218 11.89 0.24 -20.51
N ARG A 219 11.62 -0.86 -19.80
CA ARG A 219 10.37 -1.60 -19.90
C ARG A 219 9.33 -0.92 -19.02
N HIS A 220 8.64 0.02 -19.61
CA HIS A 220 7.45 0.57 -18.96
C HIS A 220 6.38 -0.52 -18.92
N CYS A 221 5.99 -0.98 -17.74
CA CYS A 221 4.65 -1.48 -17.54
C CYS A 221 3.69 -0.30 -17.61
N THR A 222 2.71 -0.45 -18.43
CA THR A 222 1.64 0.51 -18.71
C THR A 222 0.81 0.85 -17.49
#